data_6f7655e52ddca2042e800daef98503e3
#
_entry.id   6f7655e52ddca2042e800daef98503e3
#
_cell.length_a   1.000
_cell.length_b   1.000
_cell.length_c   1.000
_cell.angle_alpha   90.00
_cell.angle_beta   90.00
_cell.angle_gamma   90.00
#
_symmetry.space_group_name_H-M   'P 1'
#
loop_
_entity.id
_entity.type
_entity.pdbx_description
1 polymer ?
#
loop_
_entity_poly.entity_id
_entity_poly.type
_entity_poly.pdbx_seq_one_letter_code
_entity_poly.pdbx_strand_id
1 'polypeptide(L)'
;MTPQTPPPRLRPLPRLIFATRWLQLPLYLGLILAQCVYVVHFWVELVHLLQATFGDGHALQILVQGIGYHPAPSDSGVPMAEVTSLNETVIMLVVLGLIDVVMISNLLVMVIIGGYETFVSRLDLEGHRDQPEWLDHVNASVLKVKLATAIIGISSIHLLKTFINASAYDNKVLMWQTIIHLAFLLSAMALAYVDRLLPQHATRH
;
A
#
# COMPACT_ATOMS: atom_id res chain seq x y z
N MET A 1 17.47 13.98 51.69
CA MET A 1 17.84 12.87 50.79
C MET A 1 16.83 11.75 51.03
N THR A 2 15.81 11.63 50.18
CA THR A 2 14.83 10.53 50.22
C THR A 2 15.46 9.31 49.59
N PRO A 3 15.44 8.12 50.22
CA PRO A 3 15.98 6.91 49.66
C PRO A 3 15.15 6.51 48.46
N GLN A 4 15.73 6.51 47.26
CA GLN A 4 15.11 5.98 46.07
C GLN A 4 15.03 4.47 46.24
N THR A 5 13.82 3.93 46.41
CA THR A 5 13.56 2.50 46.37
C THR A 5 13.93 1.99 44.97
N PRO A 6 14.76 0.94 44.83
CA PRO A 6 15.13 0.38 43.55
C PRO A 6 13.85 -0.13 42.83
N PRO A 7 13.74 0.05 41.48
CA PRO A 7 12.58 -0.37 40.75
C PRO A 7 12.33 -1.89 40.94
N PRO A 8 11.07 -2.31 41.08
CA PRO A 8 10.72 -3.70 41.31
C PRO A 8 11.26 -4.58 40.15
N ARG A 9 12.07 -5.58 40.49
CA ARG A 9 12.57 -6.55 39.50
C ARG A 9 11.39 -7.33 38.96
N LEU A 10 11.11 -7.18 37.67
CA LEU A 10 10.08 -7.96 36.98
C LEU A 10 10.40 -9.45 37.10
N ARG A 11 9.39 -10.26 37.42
CA ARG A 11 9.48 -11.72 37.41
C ARG A 11 9.89 -12.21 36.02
N PRO A 12 10.60 -13.35 35.89
CA PRO A 12 11.16 -13.81 34.62
C PRO A 12 10.11 -13.98 33.50
N LEU A 13 8.91 -14.44 33.84
CA LEU A 13 7.82 -14.65 32.89
C LEU A 13 7.31 -13.34 32.23
N PRO A 14 6.94 -12.27 32.96
CA PRO A 14 6.61 -10.99 32.37
C PRO A 14 7.73 -10.42 31.49
N ARG A 15 8.99 -10.57 31.92
CA ARG A 15 10.13 -10.11 31.12
C ARG A 15 10.24 -10.83 29.77
N LEU A 16 9.98 -12.14 29.76
CA LEU A 16 9.97 -12.94 28.53
C LEU A 16 8.81 -12.52 27.61
N ILE A 17 7.61 -12.30 28.18
CA ILE A 17 6.45 -11.82 27.41
C ILE A 17 6.75 -10.44 26.78
N PHE A 18 7.35 -9.51 27.52
CA PHE A 18 7.74 -8.22 26.96
C PHE A 18 8.85 -8.34 25.91
N ALA A 19 9.73 -9.32 26.01
CA ALA A 19 10.77 -9.57 25.02
C ALA A 19 10.24 -10.10 23.68
N THR A 20 9.05 -10.74 23.65
CA THR A 20 8.45 -11.26 22.41
C THR A 20 8.14 -10.15 21.41
N ARG A 21 7.91 -8.90 21.83
CA ARG A 21 7.72 -7.77 20.92
C ARG A 21 8.93 -7.53 19.99
N TRP A 22 10.15 -7.86 20.44
CA TRP A 22 11.37 -7.74 19.64
C TRP A 22 11.44 -8.76 18.49
N LEU A 23 10.62 -9.83 18.54
CA LEU A 23 10.48 -10.77 17.42
C LEU A 23 9.81 -10.12 16.19
N GLN A 24 9.17 -8.98 16.36
CA GLN A 24 8.60 -8.24 15.22
C GLN A 24 9.65 -7.42 14.46
N LEU A 25 10.80 -7.11 15.08
CA LEU A 25 11.86 -6.32 14.46
C LEU A 25 12.32 -6.88 13.10
N PRO A 26 12.67 -8.18 12.97
CA PRO A 26 13.07 -8.73 11.69
C PRO A 26 11.96 -8.68 10.63
N LEU A 27 10.69 -8.69 11.02
CA LEU A 27 9.57 -8.54 10.08
C LEU A 27 9.54 -7.12 9.48
N TYR A 28 9.72 -6.09 10.32
CA TYR A 28 9.83 -4.71 9.81
C TYR A 28 11.06 -4.49 8.94
N LEU A 29 12.20 -5.11 9.27
CA LEU A 29 13.39 -5.09 8.40
C LEU A 29 13.10 -5.75 7.04
N GLY A 30 12.36 -6.85 7.03
CA GLY A 30 11.88 -7.48 5.79
C GLY A 30 10.99 -6.57 4.96
N LEU A 31 10.09 -5.82 5.59
CA LEU A 31 9.24 -4.84 4.91
C LEU A 31 10.04 -3.66 4.34
N ILE A 32 11.09 -3.20 5.03
CA ILE A 32 12.01 -2.18 4.50
C ILE A 32 12.72 -2.68 3.24
N LEU A 33 13.17 -3.93 3.23
CA LEU A 33 13.76 -4.54 2.04
C LEU A 33 12.74 -4.64 0.90
N ALA A 34 11.50 -5.03 1.19
CA ALA A 34 10.41 -5.03 0.21
C ALA A 34 10.16 -3.63 -0.35
N GLN A 35 10.22 -2.60 0.49
CA GLN A 35 10.11 -1.21 0.06
C GLN A 35 11.20 -0.83 -0.95
N CYS A 36 12.45 -1.24 -0.71
CA CYS A 36 13.54 -1.00 -1.66
C CYS A 36 13.27 -1.67 -3.02
N VAL A 37 12.71 -2.89 -3.03
CA VAL A 37 12.32 -3.58 -4.27
C VAL A 37 11.24 -2.80 -5.02
N TYR A 38 10.22 -2.28 -4.33
CA TYR A 38 9.18 -1.44 -4.95
C TYR A 38 9.74 -0.16 -5.56
N VAL A 39 10.69 0.50 -4.88
CA VAL A 39 11.35 1.70 -5.42
C VAL A 39 12.11 1.37 -6.70
N VAL A 40 12.87 0.27 -6.73
CA VAL A 40 13.59 -0.16 -7.93
C VAL A 40 12.61 -0.49 -9.06
N HIS A 41 11.53 -1.22 -8.77
CA HIS A 41 10.50 -1.58 -9.74
C HIS A 41 9.85 -0.33 -10.36
N PHE A 42 9.49 0.67 -9.55
CA PHE A 42 8.97 1.95 -10.02
C PHE A 42 9.92 2.62 -11.03
N TRP A 43 11.21 2.70 -10.71
CA TRP A 43 12.20 3.32 -11.60
C TRP A 43 12.36 2.55 -12.91
N VAL A 44 12.36 1.22 -12.86
CA VAL A 44 12.45 0.38 -14.08
C VAL A 44 11.25 0.60 -14.98
N GLU A 45 10.03 0.59 -14.46
CA GLU A 45 8.82 0.85 -15.25
C GLU A 45 8.80 2.27 -15.82
N LEU A 46 9.21 3.27 -15.02
CA LEU A 46 9.29 4.66 -15.47
C LEU A 46 10.30 4.83 -16.62
N VAL A 47 11.47 4.18 -16.52
CA VAL A 47 12.49 4.22 -17.59
C VAL A 47 11.95 3.57 -18.86
N HIS A 48 11.28 2.42 -18.78
CA HIS A 48 10.65 1.79 -19.95
C HIS A 48 9.58 2.69 -20.57
N LEU A 49 8.79 3.39 -19.77
CA LEU A 49 7.79 4.34 -20.28
C LEU A 49 8.45 5.49 -21.06
N LEU A 50 9.53 6.05 -20.53
CA LEU A 50 10.30 7.09 -21.21
C LEU A 50 10.93 6.58 -22.51
N GLN A 51 11.57 5.40 -22.49
CA GLN A 51 12.14 4.77 -23.70
C GLN A 51 11.08 4.52 -24.77
N ALA A 52 9.92 3.98 -24.38
CA ALA A 52 8.80 3.77 -25.28
C ALA A 52 8.29 5.10 -25.89
N THR A 53 8.31 6.20 -25.11
CA THR A 53 7.93 7.54 -25.61
C THR A 53 8.92 8.06 -26.67
N PHE A 54 10.18 7.68 -26.58
CA PHE A 54 11.21 8.01 -27.58
C PHE A 54 11.24 7.05 -28.79
N GLY A 55 10.30 6.10 -28.85
CA GLY A 55 10.13 5.21 -30.00
C GLY A 55 10.79 3.83 -29.85
N ASP A 56 11.23 3.44 -28.66
CA ASP A 56 11.74 2.09 -28.41
C ASP A 56 10.60 1.06 -28.36
N GLY A 57 10.44 0.29 -29.45
CA GLY A 57 9.42 -0.76 -29.54
C GLY A 57 9.61 -1.91 -28.55
N HIS A 58 10.86 -2.20 -28.13
CA HIS A 58 11.14 -3.24 -27.16
C HIS A 58 10.64 -2.84 -25.76
N ALA A 59 10.91 -1.60 -25.33
CA ALA A 59 10.39 -1.06 -24.08
C ALA A 59 8.86 -1.04 -24.08
N LEU A 60 8.23 -0.69 -25.21
CA LEU A 60 6.78 -0.73 -25.36
C LEU A 60 6.21 -2.14 -25.15
N GLN A 61 6.82 -3.17 -25.73
CA GLN A 61 6.38 -4.56 -25.56
C GLN A 61 6.48 -5.01 -24.11
N ILE A 62 7.57 -4.68 -23.40
CA ILE A 62 7.72 -4.99 -21.96
C ILE A 62 6.59 -4.35 -21.15
N LEU A 63 6.28 -3.08 -21.40
CA LEU A 63 5.21 -2.37 -20.71
C LEU A 63 3.84 -3.01 -20.97
N VAL A 64 3.53 -3.29 -22.25
CA VAL A 64 2.24 -3.90 -22.64
C VAL A 64 2.04 -5.26 -22.00
N GLN A 65 3.10 -6.08 -21.93
CA GLN A 65 3.05 -7.36 -21.22
C GLN A 65 2.89 -7.18 -19.70
N GLY A 66 3.59 -6.21 -19.11
CA GLY A 66 3.54 -5.94 -17.68
C GLY A 66 2.16 -5.48 -17.19
N ILE A 67 1.46 -4.67 -17.99
CA ILE A 67 0.11 -4.20 -17.65
C ILE A 67 -1.01 -5.19 -18.02
N GLY A 68 -0.68 -6.29 -18.71
CA GLY A 68 -1.66 -7.28 -19.16
C GLY A 68 -2.68 -6.70 -20.16
N TYR A 69 -2.27 -5.74 -20.96
CA TYR A 69 -3.13 -5.14 -21.97
C TYR A 69 -3.27 -6.09 -23.17
N HIS A 70 -4.49 -6.55 -23.41
CA HIS A 70 -4.85 -7.31 -24.58
C HIS A 70 -5.77 -6.45 -25.44
N PRO A 71 -5.30 -5.95 -26.58
CA PRO A 71 -6.18 -5.23 -27.52
C PRO A 71 -7.33 -6.16 -27.93
N ALA A 72 -8.54 -5.60 -28.00
CA ALA A 72 -9.70 -6.35 -28.46
C ALA A 72 -9.42 -6.95 -29.84
N PRO A 73 -9.82 -8.23 -30.10
CA PRO A 73 -9.66 -8.80 -31.42
C PRO A 73 -10.37 -7.92 -32.44
N SER A 74 -9.64 -7.45 -33.43
CA SER A 74 -10.24 -6.75 -34.54
C SER A 74 -11.09 -7.72 -35.34
N ASP A 75 -12.32 -7.35 -35.70
CA ASP A 75 -13.29 -8.14 -36.51
C ASP A 75 -12.72 -8.62 -37.87
N SER A 76 -11.51 -8.22 -38.21
CA SER A 76 -10.86 -8.47 -39.52
C SER A 76 -9.95 -9.70 -39.56
N GLY A 77 -9.95 -10.58 -38.54
CA GLY A 77 -9.15 -11.82 -38.58
C GLY A 77 -7.61 -11.62 -38.67
N VAL A 78 -7.12 -10.40 -38.45
CA VAL A 78 -5.70 -10.09 -38.42
C VAL A 78 -5.15 -10.60 -37.09
N PRO A 79 -4.00 -11.33 -37.06
CA PRO A 79 -3.33 -11.73 -35.83
C PRO A 79 -3.17 -10.50 -34.94
N MET A 80 -3.39 -10.67 -33.61
CA MET A 80 -3.30 -9.62 -32.59
C MET A 80 -2.37 -8.49 -33.04
N ALA A 81 -2.96 -7.30 -33.26
CA ALA A 81 -2.17 -6.14 -33.67
C ALA A 81 -1.10 -5.92 -32.60
N GLU A 82 0.17 -6.17 -32.95
CA GLU A 82 1.28 -5.74 -32.14
C GLU A 82 1.06 -4.27 -31.84
N VAL A 83 1.02 -3.92 -30.57
CA VAL A 83 0.93 -2.52 -30.15
C VAL A 83 2.22 -1.85 -30.61
N THR A 84 2.21 -1.33 -31.82
CA THR A 84 3.39 -0.71 -32.48
C THR A 84 3.60 0.73 -32.08
N SER A 85 2.66 1.34 -31.37
CA SER A 85 2.75 2.73 -30.91
C SER A 85 2.10 2.91 -29.54
N LEU A 86 2.66 3.83 -28.76
CA LEU A 86 2.06 4.31 -27.52
C LEU A 86 0.73 5.00 -27.85
N ASN A 87 -0.38 4.34 -27.49
CA ASN A 87 -1.69 4.99 -27.51
C ASN A 87 -2.05 5.51 -26.11
N GLU A 88 -3.04 6.40 -26.05
CA GLU A 88 -3.50 7.00 -24.79
C GLU A 88 -3.89 5.96 -23.74
N THR A 89 -4.53 4.87 -24.15
CA THR A 89 -4.95 3.78 -23.24
C THR A 89 -3.75 3.09 -22.61
N VAL A 90 -2.71 2.77 -23.37
CA VAL A 90 -1.48 2.16 -22.86
C VAL A 90 -0.79 3.09 -21.87
N ILE A 91 -0.63 4.38 -22.23
CA ILE A 91 -0.04 5.37 -21.32
C ILE A 91 -0.83 5.45 -20.02
N MET A 92 -2.15 5.54 -20.10
CA MET A 92 -3.02 5.59 -18.92
C MET A 92 -2.88 4.35 -18.03
N LEU A 93 -2.84 3.14 -18.61
CA LEU A 93 -2.68 1.89 -17.86
C LEU A 93 -1.30 1.79 -17.19
N VAL A 94 -0.23 2.21 -17.87
CA VAL A 94 1.13 2.24 -17.29
C VAL A 94 1.19 3.25 -16.14
N VAL A 95 0.66 4.45 -16.33
CA VAL A 95 0.63 5.47 -15.27
C VAL A 95 -0.19 5.01 -14.07
N LEU A 96 -1.32 4.34 -14.29
CA LEU A 96 -2.08 3.70 -13.19
C LEU A 96 -1.27 2.59 -12.51
N GLY A 97 -0.41 1.87 -13.25
CA GLY A 97 0.56 0.93 -12.67
C GLY A 97 1.55 1.61 -11.73
N LEU A 98 2.14 2.71 -12.19
CA LEU A 98 3.07 3.50 -11.37
C LEU A 98 2.40 4.09 -10.12
N ILE A 99 1.16 4.58 -10.25
CA ILE A 99 0.38 5.07 -9.08
C ILE A 99 0.14 3.94 -8.09
N ASP A 100 -0.18 2.74 -8.56
CA ASP A 100 -0.40 1.56 -7.70
C ASP A 100 0.85 1.22 -6.87
N VAL A 101 2.03 1.21 -7.51
CA VAL A 101 3.32 1.02 -6.82
C VAL A 101 3.53 2.07 -5.72
N VAL A 102 3.25 3.34 -5.99
CA VAL A 102 3.35 4.43 -4.99
C VAL A 102 2.36 4.23 -3.86
N MET A 103 1.12 3.81 -4.14
CA MET A 103 0.11 3.56 -3.11
C MET A 103 0.50 2.42 -2.18
N ILE A 104 1.02 1.30 -2.74
CA ILE A 104 1.53 0.17 -1.96
C ILE A 104 2.75 0.60 -1.14
N SER A 105 3.64 1.39 -1.73
CA SER A 105 4.83 1.96 -1.06
C SER A 105 4.43 2.80 0.16
N ASN A 106 3.46 3.68 0.02
CA ASN A 106 2.92 4.48 1.12
C ASN A 106 2.27 3.61 2.21
N LEU A 107 1.55 2.55 1.81
CA LEU A 107 1.00 1.58 2.75
C LEU A 107 2.12 0.89 3.55
N LEU A 108 3.19 0.44 2.89
CA LEU A 108 4.35 -0.19 3.55
C LEU A 108 4.99 0.76 4.57
N VAL A 109 5.27 2.01 4.20
CA VAL A 109 5.84 3.01 5.10
C VAL A 109 4.94 3.20 6.33
N MET A 110 3.63 3.30 6.13
CA MET A 110 2.67 3.44 7.21
C MET A 110 2.66 2.23 8.14
N VAL A 111 2.73 1.01 7.60
CA VAL A 111 2.79 -0.23 8.39
C VAL A 111 4.12 -0.33 9.14
N ILE A 112 5.24 0.02 8.50
CA ILE A 112 6.57 -0.05 9.13
C ILE A 112 6.64 0.92 10.31
N ILE A 113 6.40 2.21 10.06
CA ILE A 113 6.55 3.25 11.08
C ILE A 113 5.46 3.11 12.14
N GLY A 114 4.19 3.09 11.72
CA GLY A 114 3.07 3.03 12.65
C GLY A 114 2.99 1.71 13.42
N GLY A 115 3.35 0.60 12.79
CA GLY A 115 3.42 -0.70 13.44
C GLY A 115 4.57 -0.79 14.44
N TYR A 116 5.75 -0.32 14.06
CA TYR A 116 6.90 -0.27 14.99
C TYR A 116 6.60 0.59 16.21
N GLU A 117 6.10 1.80 16.02
CA GLU A 117 5.73 2.74 17.08
C GLU A 117 4.67 2.16 18.03
N THR A 118 3.67 1.47 17.48
CA THR A 118 2.56 0.94 18.26
C THR A 118 2.92 -0.33 19.03
N PHE A 119 3.72 -1.23 18.43
CA PHE A 119 3.91 -2.59 18.95
C PHE A 119 5.30 -2.87 19.49
N VAL A 120 6.35 -2.21 18.99
CA VAL A 120 7.73 -2.51 19.38
C VAL A 120 8.24 -1.49 20.40
N SER A 121 8.34 -0.24 20.03
CA SER A 121 8.89 0.82 20.89
C SER A 121 8.51 2.18 20.36
N ARG A 122 8.38 3.17 21.26
CA ARG A 122 8.28 4.57 20.84
C ARG A 122 9.59 5.01 20.20
N LEU A 123 9.49 5.73 19.09
CA LEU A 123 10.63 6.23 18.35
C LEU A 123 11.25 7.48 18.98
N ASP A 124 10.63 8.03 20.05
CA ASP A 124 11.06 9.27 20.75
C ASP A 124 11.44 10.42 19.80
N LEU A 125 10.65 10.57 18.73
CA LEU A 125 10.85 11.59 17.70
C LEU A 125 10.19 12.92 18.09
N GLU A 126 9.69 13.07 19.31
CA GLU A 126 9.02 14.28 19.78
C GLU A 126 9.94 15.52 19.59
N GLY A 127 9.54 16.41 18.68
CA GLY A 127 10.29 17.61 18.35
C GLY A 127 11.40 17.43 17.31
N HIS A 128 11.57 16.26 16.71
CA HIS A 128 12.52 16.07 15.61
C HIS A 128 11.99 16.67 14.31
N ARG A 129 12.85 17.34 13.53
CA ARG A 129 12.49 18.04 12.28
C ARG A 129 11.87 17.12 11.21
N ASP A 130 12.20 15.84 11.22
CA ASP A 130 11.72 14.84 10.26
C ASP A 130 10.52 14.04 10.77
N GLN A 131 9.90 14.46 11.89
CA GLN A 131 8.73 13.82 12.44
C GLN A 131 7.54 14.06 11.50
N PRO A 132 6.93 13.02 10.93
CA PRO A 132 5.71 13.19 10.15
C PRO A 132 4.57 13.67 11.05
N GLU A 133 3.84 14.71 10.67
CA GLU A 133 2.73 15.28 11.45
C GLU A 133 1.67 14.25 11.87
N TRP A 134 1.52 13.18 11.08
CA TRP A 134 0.57 12.11 11.41
C TRP A 134 1.07 11.18 12.53
N LEU A 135 2.35 11.24 12.90
CA LEU A 135 2.94 10.38 13.93
C LEU A 135 2.64 10.87 15.36
N ASP A 136 2.40 12.17 15.54
CA ASP A 136 2.09 12.77 16.86
C ASP A 136 0.86 12.16 17.54
N HIS A 137 -0.04 11.55 16.76
CA HIS A 137 -1.30 11.00 17.23
C HIS A 137 -1.50 9.55 16.81
N VAL A 138 -0.42 8.77 16.62
CA VAL A 138 -0.57 7.35 16.25
C VAL A 138 -1.14 6.56 17.42
N ASN A 139 -2.45 6.56 17.47
CA ASN A 139 -3.20 5.53 18.20
C ASN A 139 -3.46 4.35 17.22
N ALA A 140 -3.46 3.13 17.74
CA ALA A 140 -3.77 1.91 16.96
C ALA A 140 -5.08 2.05 16.15
N SER A 141 -6.03 2.85 16.60
CA SER A 141 -7.29 3.15 15.93
C SER A 141 -7.08 3.98 14.67
N VAL A 142 -6.30 5.06 14.74
CA VAL A 142 -5.98 5.92 13.59
C VAL A 142 -5.23 5.14 12.52
N LEU A 143 -4.30 4.28 12.92
CA LEU A 143 -3.58 3.42 11.99
C LEU A 143 -4.52 2.49 11.23
N LYS A 144 -5.47 1.83 11.91
CA LYS A 144 -6.45 0.94 11.28
C LYS A 144 -7.28 1.65 10.21
N VAL A 145 -7.77 2.87 10.50
CA VAL A 145 -8.56 3.66 9.55
C VAL A 145 -7.72 4.06 8.34
N LYS A 146 -6.49 4.53 8.55
CA LYS A 146 -5.57 4.89 7.45
C LYS A 146 -5.23 3.68 6.57
N LEU A 147 -4.99 2.50 7.17
CA LEU A 147 -4.76 1.26 6.42
C LEU A 147 -5.98 0.87 5.60
N ALA A 148 -7.19 0.94 6.18
CA ALA A 148 -8.42 0.65 5.47
C ALA A 148 -8.62 1.59 4.28
N THR A 149 -8.36 2.89 4.44
CA THR A 149 -8.43 3.88 3.36
C THR A 149 -7.42 3.59 2.24
N ALA A 150 -6.19 3.18 2.59
CA ALA A 150 -5.19 2.80 1.60
C ALA A 150 -5.62 1.57 0.79
N ILE A 151 -6.19 0.54 1.44
CA ILE A 151 -6.71 -0.67 0.78
C ILE A 151 -7.85 -0.32 -0.18
N ILE A 152 -8.76 0.59 0.19
CA ILE A 152 -9.82 1.09 -0.70
C ILE A 152 -9.19 1.77 -1.92
N GLY A 153 -8.20 2.63 -1.73
CA GLY A 153 -7.50 3.32 -2.81
C GLY A 153 -6.88 2.35 -3.81
N ILE A 154 -6.13 1.35 -3.33
CA ILE A 154 -5.53 0.29 -4.16
C ILE A 154 -6.62 -0.49 -4.91
N SER A 155 -7.68 -0.90 -4.22
CA SER A 155 -8.80 -1.62 -4.85
C SER A 155 -9.52 -0.79 -5.91
N SER A 156 -9.65 0.53 -5.71
CA SER A 156 -10.22 1.45 -6.71
C SER A 156 -9.38 1.53 -7.97
N ILE A 157 -8.04 1.61 -7.83
CA ILE A 157 -7.12 1.66 -8.98
C ILE A 157 -7.18 0.35 -9.77
N HIS A 158 -7.20 -0.80 -9.08
CA HIS A 158 -7.35 -2.09 -9.74
C HIS A 158 -8.68 -2.21 -10.49
N LEU A 159 -9.79 -1.74 -9.89
CA LEU A 159 -11.10 -1.72 -10.54
C LEU A 159 -11.10 -0.81 -11.77
N LEU A 160 -10.44 0.36 -11.68
CA LEU A 160 -10.31 1.29 -12.81
C LEU A 160 -9.49 0.68 -13.95
N LYS A 161 -8.35 0.03 -13.66
CA LYS A 161 -7.56 -0.71 -14.68
C LYS A 161 -8.40 -1.75 -15.40
N THR A 162 -9.17 -2.54 -14.66
CA THR A 162 -10.05 -3.56 -15.20
C THR A 162 -11.17 -2.94 -16.03
N PHE A 163 -11.73 -1.80 -15.62
CA PHE A 163 -12.77 -1.08 -16.36
C PHE A 163 -12.26 -0.58 -17.71
N ILE A 164 -11.05 0.01 -17.75
CA ILE A 164 -10.44 0.49 -18.99
C ILE A 164 -10.20 -0.65 -19.98
N ASN A 165 -9.86 -1.83 -19.49
CA ASN A 165 -9.59 -3.04 -20.30
C ASN A 165 -10.73 -4.08 -20.19
N ALA A 166 -11.97 -3.63 -19.97
CA ALA A 166 -13.10 -4.51 -19.65
C ALA A 166 -13.39 -5.57 -20.73
N SER A 167 -13.10 -5.26 -22.00
CA SER A 167 -13.27 -6.20 -23.12
C SER A 167 -12.36 -7.44 -23.04
N ALA A 168 -11.25 -7.36 -22.30
CA ALA A 168 -10.32 -8.46 -22.10
C ALA A 168 -10.69 -9.38 -20.93
N TYR A 169 -11.67 -9.00 -20.12
CA TYR A 169 -12.07 -9.73 -18.91
C TYR A 169 -13.44 -10.37 -19.06
N ASP A 170 -13.60 -11.56 -18.46
CA ASP A 170 -14.90 -12.19 -18.33
C ASP A 170 -15.81 -11.41 -17.38
N ASN A 171 -17.10 -11.33 -17.71
CA ASN A 171 -18.13 -10.68 -16.89
C ASN A 171 -18.13 -11.15 -15.43
N LYS A 172 -17.80 -12.42 -15.19
CA LYS A 172 -17.67 -12.98 -13.85
C LYS A 172 -16.53 -12.34 -13.06
N VAL A 173 -15.40 -12.04 -13.70
CA VAL A 173 -14.25 -11.36 -13.07
C VAL A 173 -14.62 -9.94 -12.70
N LEU A 174 -15.25 -9.20 -13.63
CA LEU A 174 -15.73 -7.83 -13.42
C LEU A 174 -16.70 -7.75 -12.24
N MET A 175 -17.66 -8.67 -12.20
CA MET A 175 -18.64 -8.74 -11.11
C MET A 175 -17.94 -8.97 -9.75
N TRP A 176 -17.06 -9.97 -9.66
CA TRP A 176 -16.39 -10.29 -8.41
C TRP A 176 -15.46 -9.16 -7.93
N GLN A 177 -14.73 -8.50 -8.81
CA GLN A 177 -13.89 -7.36 -8.45
C GLN A 177 -14.72 -6.20 -7.88
N THR A 178 -15.87 -5.91 -8.48
CA THR A 178 -16.80 -4.89 -7.98
C THR A 178 -17.37 -5.26 -6.61
N ILE A 179 -17.76 -6.54 -6.41
CA ILE A 179 -18.26 -7.02 -5.11
C ILE A 179 -17.18 -6.92 -4.03
N ILE A 180 -15.94 -7.31 -4.34
CA ILE A 180 -14.81 -7.22 -3.41
C ILE A 180 -14.54 -5.76 -3.02
N HIS A 181 -14.55 -4.85 -4.00
CA HIS A 181 -14.37 -3.42 -3.74
C HIS A 181 -15.47 -2.87 -2.83
N LEU A 182 -16.74 -3.21 -3.08
CA LEU A 182 -17.86 -2.82 -2.22
C LEU A 182 -17.72 -3.40 -0.80
N ALA A 183 -17.24 -4.65 -0.68
CA ALA A 183 -16.99 -5.26 0.63
C ALA A 183 -15.91 -4.50 1.41
N PHE A 184 -14.83 -4.05 0.75
CA PHE A 184 -13.80 -3.21 1.38
C PHE A 184 -14.36 -1.85 1.81
N LEU A 185 -15.16 -1.21 0.97
CA LEU A 185 -15.85 0.05 1.31
C LEU A 185 -16.73 -0.10 2.55
N LEU A 186 -17.57 -1.13 2.59
CA LEU A 186 -18.45 -1.42 3.72
C LEU A 186 -17.66 -1.71 5.00
N SER A 187 -16.60 -2.51 4.89
CA SER A 187 -15.72 -2.83 6.01
C SER A 187 -15.03 -1.60 6.58
N ALA A 188 -14.55 -0.71 5.73
CA ALA A 188 -13.90 0.53 6.15
C ALA A 188 -14.90 1.51 6.79
N MET A 189 -16.12 1.62 6.25
CA MET A 189 -17.18 2.42 6.87
C MET A 189 -17.57 1.86 8.25
N ALA A 190 -17.70 0.53 8.37
CA ALA A 190 -17.98 -0.12 9.64
C ALA A 190 -16.85 0.14 10.66
N LEU A 191 -15.60 0.03 10.23
CA LEU A 191 -14.43 0.31 11.08
C LEU A 191 -14.43 1.77 11.56
N ALA A 192 -14.63 2.73 10.66
CA ALA A 192 -14.70 4.15 11.00
C ALA A 192 -15.89 4.47 11.92
N TYR A 193 -17.03 3.80 11.73
CA TYR A 193 -18.19 3.95 12.58
C TYR A 193 -17.94 3.42 14.00
N VAL A 194 -17.35 2.22 14.14
CA VAL A 194 -16.97 1.65 15.44
C VAL A 194 -15.96 2.55 16.16
N ASP A 195 -14.98 3.09 15.43
CA ASP A 195 -13.99 4.01 16.00
C ASP A 195 -14.63 5.30 16.54
N ARG A 196 -15.67 5.81 15.87
CA ARG A 196 -16.44 6.98 16.31
C ARG A 196 -17.33 6.67 17.54
N LEU A 197 -17.80 5.42 17.68
CA LEU A 197 -18.63 5.00 18.83
C LEU A 197 -17.79 4.73 20.09
N LEU A 198 -16.52 4.36 19.92
CA LEU A 198 -15.62 4.18 21.07
C LEU A 198 -15.29 5.58 21.61
N PRO A 199 -15.69 5.91 22.86
CA PRO A 199 -15.36 7.20 23.44
C PRO A 199 -13.83 7.31 23.45
N GLN A 200 -13.31 8.31 22.76
CA GLN A 200 -11.94 8.74 22.95
C GLN A 200 -11.88 9.17 24.43
N HIS A 201 -11.33 8.33 25.27
CA HIS A 201 -10.96 8.76 26.61
C HIS A 201 -9.98 9.92 26.40
N ALA A 202 -10.54 11.10 26.48
CA ALA A 202 -9.79 12.35 26.53
C ALA A 202 -8.79 12.16 27.68
N THR A 203 -7.55 11.90 27.37
CA THR A 203 -6.44 12.13 28.29
C THR A 203 -6.35 13.63 28.49
N ARG A 204 -7.23 14.17 29.37
CA ARG A 204 -6.97 15.39 30.09
C ARG A 204 -5.94 15.03 31.14
N HIS A 205 -4.71 15.35 30.91
CA HIS A 205 -3.77 15.71 31.94
C HIS A 205 -2.73 16.66 31.34
#